data_6fae0c028571cecb93eb42689773247d
#
_entry.id   6fae0c028571cecb93eb42689773247d
#
_cell.length_a   1.000
_cell.length_b   1.000
_cell.length_c   1.000
_cell.angle_alpha   90.00
_cell.angle_beta   90.00
_cell.angle_gamma   90.00
#
_symmetry.space_group_name_H-M   'P 1'
#
loop_
_entity.id
_entity.type
_entity.pdbx_description
1 polymer ?
#
loop_
_entity_poly.entity_id
_entity_poly.type
_entity_poly.pdbx_seq_one_letter_code
_entity_poly.pdbx_strand_id
1 'polypeptide(L)'
;MLRFGLCCIFLKEPIKFRRTTAKYLQAFSRNQQLENLSAICRHNAEALQKALRYCRDNKIKDFRINSQILPLKTHPAIGYRIKELSAHEQIIRTFKHGGKFCRDHDVRTTLHPDQFIVLSSPHSEVFQRSVADLIYQAEVAQWVNADVINIHGGGA
;
A
#
# COMPACT_ATOMS: atom_id res chain seq x y z
N MET A 1 -18.75 18.92 -3.44
CA MET A 1 -19.62 17.85 -2.87
C MET A 1 -18.81 17.11 -1.79
N LEU A 2 -19.37 16.91 -0.60
CA LEU A 2 -18.73 16.14 0.47
C LEU A 2 -18.67 14.66 0.08
N ARG A 3 -17.51 14.00 0.27
CA ARG A 3 -17.34 12.56 0.04
C ARG A 3 -17.06 11.88 1.37
N PHE A 4 -17.80 10.81 1.67
CA PHE A 4 -17.46 9.94 2.80
C PHE A 4 -16.45 8.90 2.34
N GLY A 5 -15.39 8.74 3.14
CA GLY A 5 -14.31 7.81 2.89
C GLY A 5 -14.27 6.67 3.90
N LEU A 6 -13.76 5.53 3.48
CA LEU A 6 -13.49 4.36 4.32
C LEU A 6 -11.98 4.21 4.52
N CYS A 7 -11.58 3.98 5.77
CA CYS A 7 -10.20 3.62 6.08
C CYS A 7 -9.95 2.12 5.83
N CYS A 8 -8.69 1.79 5.67
CA CYS A 8 -8.16 0.52 5.19
C CYS A 8 -8.46 -0.75 6.02
N ILE A 9 -9.27 -0.69 7.07
CA ILE A 9 -9.57 -1.84 7.95
C ILE A 9 -11.05 -2.14 7.93
N PHE A 10 -11.39 -3.40 7.59
CA PHE A 10 -12.74 -3.93 7.64
C PHE A 10 -12.90 -4.80 8.90
N LEU A 11 -13.89 -4.51 9.72
CA LEU A 11 -14.14 -5.25 10.96
C LEU A 11 -15.09 -6.44 10.73
N LYS A 12 -16.13 -6.26 9.93
CA LYS A 12 -17.20 -7.24 9.70
C LYS A 12 -17.08 -7.96 8.37
N GLU A 13 -16.47 -7.31 7.37
CA GLU A 13 -16.34 -7.89 6.02
C GLU A 13 -15.11 -8.81 5.91
N PRO A 14 -15.16 -9.86 5.08
CA PRO A 14 -14.04 -10.78 4.86
C PRO A 14 -12.95 -10.17 3.95
N ILE A 15 -12.69 -8.89 4.12
CA ILE A 15 -11.67 -8.15 3.37
C ILE A 15 -10.52 -7.84 4.32
N LYS A 16 -9.40 -8.56 4.15
CA LYS A 16 -8.25 -8.43 5.04
C LYS A 16 -6.97 -8.21 4.24
N PHE A 17 -6.23 -7.18 4.62
CA PHE A 17 -4.88 -6.94 4.12
C PHE A 17 -3.89 -7.69 5.02
N ARG A 18 -3.06 -8.53 4.40
CA ARG A 18 -2.05 -9.33 5.10
C ARG A 18 -0.81 -8.49 5.37
N ARG A 19 -0.18 -8.78 6.50
CA ARG A 19 1.08 -8.18 6.93
C ARG A 19 2.07 -9.29 7.27
N THR A 20 3.34 -8.94 7.36
CA THR A 20 4.40 -9.80 7.88
C THR A 20 5.40 -8.95 8.65
N THR A 21 6.26 -9.57 9.43
CA THR A 21 7.31 -8.89 10.18
C THR A 21 8.69 -9.26 9.64
N ALA A 22 9.65 -8.34 9.75
CA ALA A 22 11.03 -8.63 9.38
C ALA A 22 11.60 -9.81 10.19
N LYS A 23 11.30 -9.86 11.49
CA LYS A 23 11.73 -10.96 12.37
C LYS A 23 11.25 -12.33 11.86
N TYR A 24 10.01 -12.43 11.41
CA TYR A 24 9.49 -13.68 10.83
C TYR A 24 10.24 -14.04 9.55
N LEU A 25 10.43 -13.10 8.63
CA LEU A 25 11.07 -13.37 7.35
C LEU A 25 12.58 -13.65 7.48
N GLN A 26 13.26 -13.14 8.49
CA GLN A 26 14.67 -13.41 8.73
C GLN A 26 14.99 -14.91 8.96
N ALA A 27 14.00 -15.71 9.35
CA ALA A 27 14.16 -17.16 9.50
C ALA A 27 14.24 -17.91 8.17
N PHE A 28 14.02 -17.24 7.03
CA PHE A 28 13.95 -17.85 5.70
C PHE A 28 15.10 -17.39 4.81
N SER A 29 15.47 -18.22 3.83
CA SER A 29 16.37 -17.82 2.74
C SER A 29 15.80 -16.66 1.93
N ARG A 30 16.66 -15.90 1.23
CA ARG A 30 16.20 -14.76 0.40
C ARG A 30 15.10 -15.16 -0.60
N ASN A 31 15.24 -16.29 -1.26
CA ASN A 31 14.24 -16.77 -2.21
C ASN A 31 12.88 -17.02 -1.53
N GLN A 32 12.88 -17.69 -0.37
CA GLN A 32 11.67 -17.92 0.41
C GLN A 32 11.04 -16.63 0.94
N GLN A 33 11.86 -15.63 1.32
CA GLN A 33 11.38 -14.30 1.69
C GLN A 33 10.62 -13.65 0.53
N LEU A 34 11.19 -13.66 -0.67
CA LEU A 34 10.58 -13.08 -1.86
C LEU A 34 9.30 -13.81 -2.28
N GLU A 35 9.26 -15.14 -2.17
CA GLU A 35 8.04 -15.91 -2.42
C GLU A 35 6.93 -15.57 -1.42
N ASN A 36 7.24 -15.52 -0.13
CA ASN A 36 6.29 -15.11 0.91
C ASN A 36 5.76 -13.69 0.65
N LEU A 37 6.65 -12.75 0.37
CA LEU A 37 6.29 -11.37 0.05
C LEU A 37 5.44 -11.29 -1.22
N SER A 38 5.80 -12.04 -2.26
CA SER A 38 5.04 -12.12 -3.51
C SER A 38 3.60 -12.59 -3.26
N ALA A 39 3.42 -13.65 -2.48
CA ALA A 39 2.10 -14.17 -2.12
C ALA A 39 1.28 -13.16 -1.32
N ILE A 40 1.90 -12.45 -0.35
CA ILE A 40 1.22 -11.42 0.44
C ILE A 40 0.83 -10.22 -0.43
N CYS A 41 1.74 -9.72 -1.25
CA CYS A 41 1.49 -8.57 -2.12
C CYS A 41 0.38 -8.85 -3.14
N ARG A 42 0.37 -10.05 -3.74
CA ARG A 42 -0.71 -10.50 -4.62
C ARG A 42 -2.04 -10.53 -3.88
N HIS A 43 -2.09 -11.16 -2.70
CA HIS A 43 -3.30 -11.18 -1.87
C HIS A 43 -3.80 -9.76 -1.55
N ASN A 44 -2.89 -8.84 -1.20
CA ASN A 44 -3.27 -7.47 -0.88
C ASN A 44 -3.80 -6.70 -2.09
N ALA A 45 -3.25 -6.93 -3.27
CA ALA A 45 -3.78 -6.36 -4.50
C ALA A 45 -5.21 -6.88 -4.81
N GLU A 46 -5.47 -8.16 -4.59
CA GLU A 46 -6.80 -8.76 -4.72
C GLU A 46 -7.77 -8.25 -3.62
N ALA A 47 -7.27 -8.10 -2.38
CA ALA A 47 -8.06 -7.52 -1.28
C ALA A 47 -8.46 -6.08 -1.56
N LEU A 48 -7.57 -5.28 -2.18
CA LEU A 48 -7.91 -3.93 -2.62
C LEU A 48 -9.06 -3.93 -3.63
N GLN A 49 -9.05 -4.85 -4.61
CA GLN A 49 -10.18 -4.97 -5.56
C GLN A 49 -11.51 -5.22 -4.84
N LYS A 50 -11.49 -6.09 -3.81
CA LYS A 50 -12.70 -6.36 -3.00
C LYS A 50 -13.14 -5.12 -2.22
N ALA A 51 -12.18 -4.40 -1.62
CA ALA A 51 -12.45 -3.17 -0.89
C ALA A 51 -13.09 -2.08 -1.78
N LEU A 52 -12.57 -1.91 -2.98
CA LEU A 52 -13.09 -0.93 -3.93
C LEU A 52 -14.51 -1.29 -4.42
N ARG A 53 -14.78 -2.57 -4.65
CA ARG A 53 -16.15 -3.03 -4.97
C ARG A 53 -17.10 -2.78 -3.81
N TYR A 54 -16.67 -3.10 -2.59
CA TYR A 54 -17.46 -2.78 -1.38
C TYR A 54 -17.79 -1.29 -1.28
N CYS A 55 -16.81 -0.42 -1.54
CA CYS A 55 -17.05 1.03 -1.56
C CYS A 55 -18.11 1.42 -2.58
N ARG A 56 -18.01 0.94 -3.84
CA ARG A 56 -19.02 1.18 -4.87
C ARG A 56 -20.41 0.73 -4.43
N ASP A 57 -20.54 -0.50 -3.92
CA ASP A 57 -21.81 -1.12 -3.58
C ASP A 57 -22.48 -0.43 -2.40
N ASN A 58 -21.68 0.15 -1.50
CA ASN A 58 -22.17 0.92 -0.34
C ASN A 58 -22.17 2.44 -0.55
N LYS A 59 -21.97 2.92 -1.79
CA LYS A 59 -21.96 4.35 -2.15
C LYS A 59 -20.90 5.16 -1.39
N ILE A 60 -19.81 4.51 -0.98
CA ILE A 60 -18.65 5.14 -0.35
C ILE A 60 -17.76 5.67 -1.49
N LYS A 61 -17.42 6.95 -1.44
CA LYS A 61 -16.80 7.67 -2.56
C LYS A 61 -15.31 7.92 -2.37
N ASP A 62 -14.72 7.45 -1.29
CA ASP A 62 -13.28 7.52 -1.04
C ASP A 62 -12.80 6.29 -0.28
N PHE A 63 -11.63 5.77 -0.64
CA PHE A 63 -10.99 4.68 0.07
C PHE A 63 -9.52 5.01 0.35
N ARG A 64 -9.15 5.02 1.63
CA ARG A 64 -7.76 5.18 2.06
C ARG A 64 -7.04 3.84 2.02
N ILE A 65 -6.10 3.72 1.09
CA ILE A 65 -5.26 2.52 0.94
C ILE A 65 -4.30 2.41 2.13
N ASN A 66 -4.08 1.18 2.60
CA ASN A 66 -3.15 0.87 3.69
C ASN A 66 -1.72 1.23 3.29
N SER A 67 -0.99 1.95 4.15
CA SER A 67 0.41 2.32 3.95
C SER A 67 1.34 1.12 3.75
N GLN A 68 0.99 -0.04 4.30
CA GLN A 68 1.75 -1.28 4.17
C GLN A 68 1.11 -2.27 3.17
N ILE A 69 0.49 -1.75 2.10
CA ILE A 69 -0.13 -2.59 1.06
C ILE A 69 0.88 -3.54 0.40
N LEU A 70 2.14 -3.11 0.30
CA LEU A 70 3.31 -3.93 -0.05
C LEU A 70 4.22 -4.00 1.20
N PRO A 71 4.05 -4.99 2.08
CA PRO A 71 4.73 -5.03 3.37
C PRO A 71 6.25 -5.06 3.25
N LEU A 72 6.93 -4.35 4.13
CA LEU A 72 8.40 -4.31 4.22
C LEU A 72 9.12 -3.85 2.94
N LYS A 73 8.43 -3.18 2.01
CA LYS A 73 8.97 -2.77 0.70
C LYS A 73 10.29 -2.01 0.82
N THR A 74 10.38 -1.11 1.81
CA THR A 74 11.54 -0.22 2.06
C THR A 74 12.40 -0.66 3.24
N HIS A 75 12.16 -1.85 3.80
CA HIS A 75 12.90 -2.33 4.97
C HIS A 75 14.38 -2.57 4.63
N PRO A 76 15.36 -2.07 5.43
CA PRO A 76 16.78 -2.11 5.09
C PRO A 76 17.33 -3.51 4.77
N ALA A 77 16.90 -4.54 5.53
CA ALA A 77 17.42 -5.91 5.37
C ALA A 77 16.50 -6.81 4.52
N ILE A 78 15.19 -6.58 4.52
CA ILE A 78 14.18 -7.45 3.89
C ILE A 78 13.56 -6.79 2.65
N GLY A 79 13.76 -5.49 2.47
CA GLY A 79 13.20 -4.72 1.37
C GLY A 79 13.46 -5.34 0.00
N TYR A 80 12.64 -4.98 -0.97
CA TYR A 80 12.65 -5.58 -2.30
C TYR A 80 12.23 -4.60 -3.38
N ARG A 81 12.68 -4.82 -4.58
CA ARG A 81 12.12 -4.19 -5.78
C ARG A 81 10.91 -5.01 -6.23
N ILE A 82 9.89 -4.37 -6.76
CA ILE A 82 8.69 -5.10 -7.20
C ILE A 82 9.00 -6.21 -8.20
N LYS A 83 9.97 -5.99 -9.08
CA LYS A 83 10.41 -6.95 -10.11
C LYS A 83 11.08 -8.22 -9.54
N GLU A 84 11.52 -8.21 -8.28
CA GLU A 84 12.07 -9.40 -7.63
C GLU A 84 10.97 -10.39 -7.19
N LEU A 85 9.72 -9.94 -7.14
CA LEU A 85 8.59 -10.80 -6.77
C LEU A 85 8.15 -11.64 -7.97
N SER A 86 7.94 -12.93 -7.77
CA SER A 86 7.53 -13.85 -8.83
C SER A 86 6.20 -13.45 -9.49
N ALA A 87 5.28 -12.86 -8.73
CA ALA A 87 3.97 -12.40 -9.23
C ALA A 87 3.92 -10.90 -9.57
N HIS A 88 5.06 -10.22 -9.78
CA HIS A 88 5.12 -8.77 -9.92
C HIS A 88 4.20 -8.20 -11.01
N GLU A 89 4.15 -8.83 -12.18
CA GLU A 89 3.29 -8.37 -13.27
C GLU A 89 1.80 -8.47 -12.91
N GLN A 90 1.40 -9.58 -12.27
CA GLN A 90 0.04 -9.77 -11.80
C GLN A 90 -0.33 -8.73 -10.74
N ILE A 91 0.57 -8.47 -9.80
CA ILE A 91 0.38 -7.49 -8.73
C ILE A 91 0.13 -6.10 -9.34
N ILE A 92 1.02 -5.63 -10.21
CA ILE A 92 0.92 -4.31 -10.86
C ILE A 92 -0.38 -4.23 -11.69
N ARG A 93 -0.68 -5.26 -12.48
CA ARG A 93 -1.90 -5.32 -13.29
C ARG A 93 -3.15 -5.23 -12.43
N THR A 94 -3.17 -5.93 -11.29
CA THR A 94 -4.30 -5.91 -10.36
C THR A 94 -4.49 -4.52 -9.75
N PHE A 95 -3.42 -3.84 -9.34
CA PHE A 95 -3.50 -2.45 -8.87
C PHE A 95 -4.03 -1.51 -9.97
N LYS A 96 -3.51 -1.61 -11.20
CA LYS A 96 -3.98 -0.79 -12.33
C LYS A 96 -5.47 -1.02 -12.65
N HIS A 97 -5.94 -2.27 -12.56
CA HIS A 97 -7.37 -2.57 -12.69
C HIS A 97 -8.18 -1.89 -11.58
N GLY A 98 -7.67 -1.85 -10.34
CA GLY A 98 -8.29 -1.11 -9.25
C GLY A 98 -8.41 0.37 -9.56
N GLY A 99 -7.35 0.99 -10.05
CA GLY A 99 -7.37 2.39 -10.46
C GLY A 99 -8.36 2.67 -11.59
N LYS A 100 -8.43 1.79 -12.60
CA LYS A 100 -9.45 1.89 -13.65
C LYS A 100 -10.86 1.78 -13.08
N PHE A 101 -11.10 0.77 -12.22
CA PHE A 101 -12.39 0.58 -11.56
C PHE A 101 -12.82 1.83 -10.77
N CYS A 102 -11.89 2.47 -10.06
CA CYS A 102 -12.15 3.69 -9.30
C CYS A 102 -12.63 4.84 -10.19
N ARG A 103 -11.99 5.05 -11.34
CA ARG A 103 -12.41 6.06 -12.30
C ARG A 103 -13.80 5.75 -12.87
N ASP A 104 -14.04 4.51 -13.27
CA ASP A 104 -15.29 4.07 -13.89
C ASP A 104 -16.50 4.20 -12.93
N HIS A 105 -16.25 4.19 -11.60
CA HIS A 105 -17.30 4.21 -10.57
C HIS A 105 -17.30 5.43 -9.65
N ASP A 106 -16.48 6.44 -9.97
CA ASP A 106 -16.36 7.66 -9.15
C ASP A 106 -16.01 7.34 -7.68
N VAL A 107 -15.05 6.43 -7.47
CA VAL A 107 -14.44 6.15 -6.17
C VAL A 107 -13.05 6.75 -6.15
N ARG A 108 -12.79 7.63 -5.22
CA ARG A 108 -11.47 8.23 -5.00
C ARG A 108 -10.58 7.27 -4.23
N THR A 109 -9.27 7.28 -4.50
CA THR A 109 -8.29 6.58 -3.66
C THR A 109 -7.26 7.55 -3.12
N THR A 110 -6.90 7.35 -1.86
CA THR A 110 -5.90 8.14 -1.15
C THR A 110 -4.90 7.23 -0.45
N LEU A 111 -3.68 7.71 -0.25
CA LEU A 111 -2.67 7.03 0.56
C LEU A 111 -2.32 7.90 1.77
N HIS A 112 -1.96 7.25 2.85
CA HIS A 112 -1.48 7.91 4.06
C HIS A 112 -0.29 7.11 4.61
N PRO A 113 0.95 7.51 4.28
CA PRO A 113 2.15 6.94 4.85
C PRO A 113 2.12 6.96 6.39
N ASP A 114 2.93 6.09 6.99
CA ASP A 114 3.02 5.98 8.44
C ASP A 114 3.51 7.30 9.07
N GLN A 115 3.09 7.57 10.31
CA GLN A 115 3.47 8.76 11.07
C GLN A 115 4.98 8.91 11.29
N PHE A 116 5.74 7.84 11.11
CA PHE A 116 7.21 7.86 11.21
C PHE A 116 7.90 8.34 9.92
N ILE A 117 7.14 8.64 8.88
CA ILE A 117 7.62 9.24 7.64
C ILE A 117 7.67 10.75 7.82
N VAL A 118 8.85 11.26 8.15
CA VAL A 118 9.08 12.65 8.57
C VAL A 118 10.14 13.30 7.71
N LEU A 119 9.72 14.15 6.76
CA LEU A 119 10.64 14.88 5.87
C LEU A 119 11.35 16.05 6.56
N SER A 120 10.80 16.55 7.66
CA SER A 120 11.39 17.65 8.45
C SER A 120 12.41 17.17 9.49
N SER A 121 12.75 15.88 9.51
CA SER A 121 13.70 15.34 10.47
C SER A 121 15.11 15.91 10.25
N PRO A 122 15.79 16.38 11.30
CA PRO A 122 17.20 16.80 11.22
C PRO A 122 18.16 15.60 11.05
N HIS A 123 17.68 14.38 11.28
CA HIS A 123 18.47 13.15 11.15
C HIS A 123 18.44 12.63 9.71
N SER A 124 19.59 12.68 9.04
CA SER A 124 19.74 12.27 7.64
C SER A 124 19.18 10.87 7.34
N GLU A 125 19.41 9.89 8.23
CA GLU A 125 18.89 8.53 8.06
C GLU A 125 17.37 8.45 8.10
N VAL A 126 16.72 9.25 8.96
CA VAL A 126 15.25 9.32 9.04
C VAL A 126 14.71 9.96 7.79
N PHE A 127 15.33 11.05 7.33
CA PHE A 127 14.98 11.72 6.09
C PHE A 127 15.08 10.76 4.89
N GLN A 128 16.22 10.06 4.71
CA GLN A 128 16.42 9.14 3.60
C GLN A 128 15.40 7.98 3.62
N ARG A 129 15.11 7.41 4.78
CA ARG A 129 14.08 6.37 4.91
C ARG A 129 12.69 6.91 4.59
N SER A 130 12.39 8.13 4.98
CA SER A 130 11.14 8.80 4.67
C SER A 130 10.98 9.04 3.16
N VAL A 131 12.04 9.48 2.50
CA VAL A 131 12.06 9.64 1.04
C VAL A 131 11.84 8.30 0.33
N ALA A 132 12.54 7.24 0.76
CA ALA A 132 12.38 5.90 0.17
C ALA A 132 10.95 5.38 0.31
N ASP A 133 10.31 5.60 1.46
CA ASP A 133 8.91 5.21 1.68
C ASP A 133 7.96 6.03 0.80
N LEU A 134 8.16 7.34 0.69
CA LEU A 134 7.33 8.18 -0.18
C LEU A 134 7.48 7.82 -1.67
N ILE A 135 8.68 7.43 -2.12
CA ILE A 135 8.87 6.90 -3.48
C ILE A 135 8.03 5.63 -3.68
N TYR A 136 8.05 4.72 -2.73
CA TYR A 136 7.20 3.53 -2.74
C TYR A 136 5.70 3.88 -2.77
N GLN A 137 5.26 4.81 -1.92
CA GLN A 137 3.85 5.23 -1.90
C GLN A 137 3.44 5.89 -3.23
N ALA A 138 4.32 6.68 -3.83
CA ALA A 138 4.10 7.28 -5.15
C ALA A 138 4.00 6.23 -6.27
N GLU A 139 4.82 5.17 -6.21
CA GLU A 139 4.76 4.04 -7.14
C GLU A 139 3.37 3.36 -7.08
N VAL A 140 2.88 3.07 -5.88
CA VAL A 140 1.53 2.51 -5.69
C VAL A 140 0.45 3.48 -6.14
N ALA A 141 0.57 4.77 -5.79
CA ALA A 141 -0.36 5.83 -6.19
C ALA A 141 -0.52 5.91 -7.72
N GLN A 142 0.58 5.80 -8.45
CA GLN A 142 0.56 5.77 -9.92
C GLN A 142 -0.20 4.55 -10.45
N TRP A 143 -0.01 3.36 -9.86
CA TRP A 143 -0.70 2.15 -10.33
C TRP A 143 -2.20 2.21 -10.09
N VAL A 144 -2.62 2.73 -8.93
CA VAL A 144 -4.05 2.84 -8.58
C VAL A 144 -4.68 4.16 -9.03
N ASN A 145 -3.89 5.04 -9.64
CA ASN A 145 -4.31 6.40 -10.01
C ASN A 145 -4.93 7.16 -8.83
N ALA A 146 -4.22 7.15 -7.69
CA ALA A 146 -4.66 7.85 -6.50
C ALA A 146 -4.55 9.36 -6.66
N ASP A 147 -5.49 10.08 -6.07
CA ASP A 147 -5.54 11.54 -6.14
C ASP A 147 -4.57 12.23 -5.17
N VAL A 148 -4.33 11.62 -4.02
CA VAL A 148 -3.64 12.26 -2.90
C VAL A 148 -2.78 11.27 -2.12
N ILE A 149 -1.60 11.73 -1.71
CA ILE A 149 -0.80 11.14 -0.65
C ILE A 149 -0.74 12.16 0.50
N ASN A 150 -1.41 11.86 1.62
CA ASN A 150 -1.38 12.67 2.82
C ASN A 150 -0.16 12.32 3.66
N ILE A 151 0.68 13.28 3.99
CA ILE A 151 1.84 13.08 4.85
C ILE A 151 1.70 13.86 6.16
N HIS A 152 2.35 13.37 7.21
CA HIS A 152 2.49 14.13 8.44
C HIS A 152 3.53 15.24 8.25
N GLY A 153 3.22 16.45 8.72
CA GLY A 153 4.14 17.59 8.60
C GLY A 153 5.42 17.44 9.43
N GLY A 154 5.43 16.48 10.33
CA GLY A 154 6.48 16.31 11.33
C GLY A 154 6.16 17.06 12.62
N GLY A 155 6.71 16.58 13.71
CA GLY A 155 6.63 17.24 15.00
C GLY A 155 7.94 17.96 15.33
N ALA A 156 7.86 18.91 16.24
CA ALA A 156 9.04 19.55 16.85
C ALA A 156 9.83 18.54 17.68
#